data_a64882967a5365181d300a39e45cba42
#
_entry.id   a64882967a5365181d300a39e45cba42
#
_cell.length_a   1.000
_cell.length_b   1.000
_cell.length_c   1.000
_cell.angle_alpha   90.00
_cell.angle_beta   90.00
_cell.angle_gamma   90.00
#
_symmetry.space_group_name_H-M   'P 1'
#
loop_
_entity.id
_entity.type
_entity.pdbx_description
1 polymer ?
#
loop_
_entity_poly.entity_id
_entity_poly.type
_entity_poly.pdbx_seq_one_letter_code
_entity_poly.pdbx_strand_id
1 'polypeptide(L)'
;HDLCKTNFYETEMRNQKTYDSEKVKAAAAWQVKKDNAGQFIWESVPTYVVNDKNPYGHGEKSVMMIEEFMKLTMEERYAIRWHMGMGDCTYNEVQAFNKSCEKFPLVLLVHIADQEASHFMEDIQGNRELFQEQEIPADEFQEAEPV
;
A
#
# COMPACT_ATOMS: atom_id res chain seq x y z
N HIS A 1 4.49 -12.58 -1.72
CA HIS A 1 3.04 -12.74 -1.49
C HIS A 1 2.19 -12.01 -2.53
N ASP A 2 2.72 -10.98 -3.14
CA ASP A 2 2.05 -10.05 -4.05
C ASP A 2 2.26 -10.34 -5.55
N LEU A 3 2.53 -11.58 -5.93
CA LEU A 3 2.81 -11.91 -7.34
C LEU A 3 1.64 -11.53 -8.27
N CYS A 4 0.42 -11.50 -7.77
CA CYS A 4 -0.75 -11.08 -8.53
C CYS A 4 -0.71 -9.62 -8.98
N LYS A 5 0.13 -8.77 -8.37
CA LYS A 5 0.36 -7.38 -8.78
C LYS A 5 1.20 -7.27 -10.06
N THR A 6 1.85 -8.34 -10.51
CA THR A 6 2.53 -8.37 -11.80
C THR A 6 1.48 -8.31 -12.92
N ASN A 7 1.67 -7.38 -13.87
CA ASN A 7 0.70 -7.12 -14.96
C ASN A 7 -0.71 -6.67 -14.50
N PHE A 8 -0.82 -6.13 -13.30
CA PHE A 8 -2.05 -5.65 -12.70
C PHE A 8 -2.31 -4.18 -12.99
N TYR A 9 -1.24 -3.42 -13.23
CA TYR A 9 -1.29 -2.00 -13.52
C TYR A 9 -1.08 -1.74 -15.00
N GLU A 10 -1.93 -0.90 -15.56
CA GLU A 10 -1.76 -0.32 -16.90
C GLU A 10 -1.59 1.19 -16.77
N THR A 11 -0.99 1.82 -17.77
CA THR A 11 -0.84 3.27 -17.79
C THR A 11 -1.87 3.88 -18.72
N GLU A 12 -2.72 4.74 -18.18
CA GLU A 12 -3.66 5.55 -18.95
C GLU A 12 -3.32 7.04 -18.83
N MET A 13 -3.59 7.78 -19.90
CA MET A 13 -3.47 9.24 -19.86
C MET A 13 -4.73 9.82 -19.20
N ARG A 14 -4.56 10.49 -18.07
CA ARG A 14 -5.65 11.18 -17.36
C ARG A 14 -5.39 12.67 -17.28
N ASN A 15 -6.46 13.44 -17.46
CA ASN A 15 -6.39 14.89 -17.26
C ASN A 15 -6.40 15.21 -15.77
N GLN A 16 -5.35 15.88 -15.32
CA GLN A 16 -5.20 16.33 -13.94
C GLN A 16 -5.02 17.85 -13.90
N LYS A 17 -5.54 18.50 -12.87
CA LYS A 17 -5.28 19.91 -12.62
C LYS A 17 -3.85 20.07 -12.10
N THR A 18 -3.06 20.95 -12.75
CA THR A 18 -1.79 21.39 -12.19
C THR A 18 -1.85 22.87 -11.81
N TYR A 19 -1.42 23.17 -10.60
CA TYR A 19 -1.32 24.52 -10.03
C TYR A 19 0.12 25.05 -10.07
N ASP A 20 1.02 24.35 -10.77
CA ASP A 20 2.39 24.79 -10.93
C ASP A 20 2.45 26.17 -11.59
N SER A 21 2.98 27.14 -10.85
CA SER A 21 2.98 28.56 -11.24
C SER A 21 3.76 28.81 -12.52
N GLU A 22 4.80 28.03 -12.83
CA GLU A 22 5.60 28.19 -14.06
C GLU A 22 4.84 27.62 -15.25
N LYS A 23 4.24 26.45 -15.10
CA LYS A 23 3.40 25.86 -16.16
C LYS A 23 2.18 26.70 -16.45
N VAL A 24 1.53 27.24 -15.42
CA VAL A 24 0.37 28.13 -15.57
C VAL A 24 0.75 29.43 -16.28
N LYS A 25 1.89 30.04 -15.96
CA LYS A 25 2.38 31.25 -16.65
C LYS A 25 2.79 31.02 -18.11
N ALA A 26 3.31 29.84 -18.38
CA ALA A 26 3.73 29.47 -19.75
C ALA A 26 2.56 29.08 -20.66
N ALA A 27 1.39 28.74 -20.07
CA ALA A 27 0.22 28.30 -20.81
C ALA A 27 -0.48 29.45 -21.53
N ALA A 28 -1.16 29.15 -22.63
CA ALA A 28 -1.97 30.13 -23.33
C ALA A 28 -3.16 30.58 -22.45
N ALA A 29 -3.53 31.85 -22.54
CA ALA A 29 -4.57 32.44 -21.67
C ALA A 29 -5.91 31.67 -21.67
N TRP A 30 -6.28 31.05 -22.77
CA TRP A 30 -7.50 30.24 -22.89
C TRP A 30 -7.44 28.89 -22.14
N GLN A 31 -6.24 28.40 -21.83
CA GLN A 31 -6.01 27.16 -21.08
C GLN A 31 -6.05 27.38 -19.56
N VAL A 32 -5.75 28.60 -19.13
CA VAL A 32 -5.71 28.95 -17.71
C VAL A 32 -7.14 29.10 -17.17
N LYS A 33 -7.45 28.29 -16.16
CA LYS A 33 -8.71 28.33 -15.43
C LYS A 33 -8.45 28.69 -13.97
N LYS A 34 -9.50 29.03 -13.25
CA LYS A 34 -9.43 29.38 -11.83
C LYS A 34 -10.52 28.65 -11.05
N ASP A 35 -10.14 28.15 -9.88
CA ASP A 35 -11.06 27.63 -8.88
C ASP A 35 -10.69 28.18 -7.48
N ASN A 36 -11.26 27.59 -6.42
CA ASN A 36 -11.03 28.04 -5.04
C ASN A 36 -9.58 27.87 -4.57
N ALA A 37 -8.82 26.94 -5.18
CA ALA A 37 -7.41 26.69 -4.86
C ALA A 37 -6.45 27.62 -5.64
N GLY A 38 -6.92 28.28 -6.71
CA GLY A 38 -6.11 29.20 -7.50
C GLY A 38 -6.24 29.02 -9.00
N GLN A 39 -5.25 29.52 -9.73
CA GLN A 39 -5.15 29.32 -11.18
C GLN A 39 -4.55 27.97 -11.49
N PHE A 40 -5.09 27.26 -12.47
CA PHE A 40 -4.65 25.95 -12.90
C PHE A 40 -4.80 25.75 -14.40
N ILE A 41 -4.10 24.79 -14.93
CA ILE A 41 -4.31 24.24 -16.27
C ILE A 41 -4.61 22.74 -16.17
N TRP A 42 -5.27 22.20 -17.20
CA TRP A 42 -5.42 20.75 -17.35
C TRP A 42 -4.19 20.20 -18.07
N GLU A 43 -3.54 19.24 -17.43
CA GLU A 43 -2.39 18.51 -17.98
C GLU A 43 -2.76 17.05 -18.13
N SER A 44 -2.42 16.45 -19.25
CA SER A 44 -2.59 15.01 -19.47
C SER A 44 -1.35 14.30 -18.93
N VAL A 45 -1.54 13.54 -17.86
CA VAL A 45 -0.46 12.83 -17.16
C VAL A 45 -0.67 11.32 -17.23
N PRO A 46 0.41 10.53 -17.39
CA PRO A 46 0.32 9.10 -17.28
C PRO A 46 -0.04 8.72 -15.85
N THR A 47 -1.12 7.97 -15.68
CA THR A 47 -1.62 7.52 -14.37
C THR A 47 -1.75 6.01 -14.41
N TYR A 48 -1.27 5.35 -13.34
CA TYR A 48 -1.48 3.92 -13.19
C TYR A 48 -2.93 3.64 -12.84
N VAL A 49 -3.52 2.71 -13.57
CA VAL A 49 -4.86 2.21 -13.34
C VAL A 49 -4.82 0.71 -13.14
N VAL A 50 -5.70 0.21 -12.29
CA VAL A 50 -5.85 -1.21 -12.06
C VAL A 50 -6.64 -1.82 -13.22
N ASN A 51 -6.04 -2.79 -13.91
CA ASN A 51 -6.71 -3.61 -14.91
C ASN A 51 -6.62 -5.09 -14.50
N ASP A 52 -7.45 -5.45 -13.52
CA ASP A 52 -7.50 -6.82 -13.00
C ASP A 52 -8.22 -7.76 -13.97
N LYS A 53 -7.43 -8.53 -14.72
CA LYS A 53 -7.95 -9.50 -15.71
C LYS A 53 -8.41 -10.82 -15.07
N ASN A 54 -8.12 -11.02 -13.79
CA ASN A 54 -8.42 -12.27 -13.09
C ASN A 54 -9.22 -11.99 -11.80
N PRO A 55 -10.55 -12.19 -11.79
CA PRO A 55 -11.42 -11.79 -10.69
C PRO A 55 -11.38 -12.76 -9.49
N TYR A 56 -10.17 -13.11 -9.02
CA TYR A 56 -9.95 -13.83 -7.78
C TYR A 56 -9.56 -12.86 -6.66
N GLY A 57 -9.75 -13.28 -5.42
CA GLY A 57 -9.21 -12.58 -4.27
C GLY A 57 -7.69 -12.39 -4.40
N HIS A 58 -7.17 -11.29 -3.88
CA HIS A 58 -5.78 -10.90 -4.05
C HIS A 58 -4.79 -11.99 -3.59
N GLY A 59 -4.99 -12.53 -2.38
CA GLY A 59 -4.13 -13.57 -1.83
C GLY A 59 -4.27 -14.90 -2.57
N GLU A 60 -5.49 -15.33 -2.88
CA GLU A 60 -5.76 -16.56 -3.63
C GLU A 60 -5.12 -16.54 -5.02
N LYS A 61 -5.21 -15.39 -5.69
CA LYS A 61 -4.60 -15.18 -7.01
C LYS A 61 -3.08 -15.34 -6.94
N SER A 62 -2.43 -14.74 -5.93
CA SER A 62 -0.99 -14.87 -5.72
C SER A 62 -0.60 -16.33 -5.49
N VAL A 63 -1.33 -17.08 -4.67
CA VAL A 63 -1.08 -18.51 -4.45
C VAL A 63 -1.15 -19.28 -5.77
N MET A 64 -2.22 -19.09 -6.55
CA MET A 64 -2.40 -19.78 -7.83
C MET A 64 -1.25 -19.48 -8.80
N MET A 65 -0.86 -18.22 -8.94
CA MET A 65 0.23 -17.83 -9.83
C MET A 65 1.58 -18.37 -9.39
N ILE A 66 1.87 -18.40 -8.10
CA ILE A 66 3.12 -18.97 -7.57
C ILE A 66 3.17 -20.46 -7.82
N GLU A 67 2.06 -21.17 -7.64
CA GLU A 67 1.99 -22.63 -7.80
C GLU A 67 2.14 -23.12 -9.25
N GLU A 68 2.06 -22.23 -10.23
CA GLU A 68 2.48 -22.53 -11.62
C GLU A 68 4.00 -22.76 -11.74
N PHE A 69 4.80 -22.22 -10.82
CA PHE A 69 6.27 -22.27 -10.88
C PHE A 69 6.88 -23.11 -9.77
N MET A 70 6.24 -23.15 -8.59
CA MET A 70 6.77 -23.87 -7.43
C MET A 70 5.65 -24.36 -6.52
N LYS A 71 5.92 -25.45 -5.82
CA LYS A 71 4.97 -26.00 -4.85
C LYS A 71 5.11 -25.28 -3.50
N LEU A 72 4.02 -24.72 -3.01
CA LEU A 72 3.92 -24.12 -1.69
C LEU A 72 3.52 -25.15 -0.63
N THR A 73 4.01 -24.99 0.58
CA THR A 73 3.49 -25.69 1.77
C THR A 73 2.09 -25.13 2.14
N MET A 74 1.35 -25.85 2.96
CA MET A 74 0.05 -25.37 3.43
C MET A 74 0.17 -24.06 4.22
N GLU A 75 1.18 -23.95 5.07
CA GLU A 75 1.43 -22.73 5.85
C GLU A 75 1.70 -21.52 4.95
N GLU A 76 2.55 -21.66 3.94
CA GLU A 76 2.85 -20.61 2.97
C GLU A 76 1.60 -20.18 2.18
N ARG A 77 0.75 -21.13 1.76
CA ARG A 77 -0.52 -20.80 1.08
C ARG A 77 -1.42 -19.96 1.95
N TYR A 78 -1.60 -20.36 3.22
CA TYR A 78 -2.41 -19.59 4.15
C TYR A 78 -1.80 -18.23 4.47
N ALA A 79 -0.49 -18.13 4.63
CA ALA A 79 0.21 -16.87 4.87
C ALA A 79 0.03 -15.90 3.69
N ILE A 80 0.18 -16.36 2.46
CA ILE A 80 -0.03 -15.57 1.25
C ILE A 80 -1.51 -15.18 1.11
N ARG A 81 -2.43 -16.12 1.32
CA ARG A 81 -3.87 -15.83 1.22
C ARG A 81 -4.31 -14.73 2.18
N TRP A 82 -3.80 -14.74 3.39
CA TRP A 82 -4.27 -13.89 4.47
C TRP A 82 -3.38 -12.68 4.80
N HIS A 83 -2.35 -12.40 3.98
CA HIS A 83 -1.43 -11.29 4.27
C HIS A 83 -2.12 -9.93 4.41
N MET A 84 -3.18 -9.67 3.63
CA MET A 84 -4.00 -8.45 3.74
C MET A 84 -4.92 -8.43 4.97
N GLY A 85 -5.03 -9.53 5.72
CA GLY A 85 -5.89 -9.61 6.88
C GLY A 85 -7.37 -9.74 6.55
N MET A 86 -8.24 -9.06 7.32
CA MET A 86 -9.69 -9.30 7.36
C MET A 86 -10.54 -8.15 6.80
N GLY A 87 -9.99 -7.15 6.12
CA GLY A 87 -10.66 -5.90 5.73
C GLY A 87 -12.15 -6.03 5.37
N ASP A 88 -12.45 -6.58 4.20
CA ASP A 88 -13.84 -6.74 3.70
C ASP A 88 -14.37 -8.17 3.86
N CYS A 89 -13.88 -8.92 4.86
CA CYS A 89 -14.22 -10.32 5.08
C CYS A 89 -15.63 -10.51 5.67
N THR A 90 -16.31 -11.55 5.22
CA THR A 90 -17.52 -12.07 5.87
C THR A 90 -17.19 -12.68 7.24
N TYR A 91 -18.22 -12.89 8.08
CA TYR A 91 -18.04 -13.54 9.39
C TYR A 91 -17.33 -14.91 9.27
N ASN A 92 -17.67 -15.71 8.26
CA ASN A 92 -17.05 -17.02 8.06
C ASN A 92 -15.57 -16.92 7.70
N GLU A 93 -15.19 -15.91 6.91
CA GLU A 93 -13.80 -15.66 6.54
C GLU A 93 -12.98 -15.16 7.73
N VAL A 94 -13.55 -14.32 8.59
CA VAL A 94 -12.92 -13.93 9.86
C VAL A 94 -12.63 -15.16 10.73
N GLN A 95 -13.58 -16.10 10.84
CA GLN A 95 -13.35 -17.36 11.56
C GLN A 95 -12.26 -18.22 10.90
N ALA A 96 -12.22 -18.25 9.57
CA ALA A 96 -11.19 -18.98 8.83
C ALA A 96 -9.79 -18.36 9.03
N PHE A 97 -9.68 -17.02 9.02
CA PHE A 97 -8.45 -16.31 9.34
C PHE A 97 -7.94 -16.64 10.74
N ASN A 98 -8.78 -16.51 11.77
CA ASN A 98 -8.41 -16.79 13.16
C ASN A 98 -7.90 -18.22 13.33
N LYS A 99 -8.61 -19.20 12.77
CA LYS A 99 -8.18 -20.61 12.80
C LYS A 99 -6.88 -20.84 12.01
N SER A 100 -6.66 -20.07 10.96
CA SER A 100 -5.41 -20.14 10.19
C SER A 100 -4.23 -19.61 11.01
N CYS A 101 -4.40 -18.51 11.73
CA CYS A 101 -3.39 -17.94 12.62
C CYS A 101 -3.07 -18.88 13.80
N GLU A 102 -4.10 -19.53 14.39
CA GLU A 102 -3.90 -20.50 15.46
C GLU A 102 -3.09 -21.71 14.99
N LYS A 103 -3.34 -22.17 13.75
CA LYS A 103 -2.69 -23.37 13.20
C LYS A 103 -1.31 -23.10 12.61
N PHE A 104 -1.12 -21.93 12.00
CA PHE A 104 0.06 -21.56 11.24
C PHE A 104 0.56 -20.17 11.64
N PRO A 105 1.53 -20.08 12.56
CA PRO A 105 2.06 -18.80 13.04
C PRO A 105 2.54 -17.86 11.94
N LEU A 106 3.03 -18.40 10.83
CA LEU A 106 3.49 -17.62 9.68
C LEU A 106 2.38 -16.72 9.10
N VAL A 107 1.11 -17.10 9.21
CA VAL A 107 -0.04 -16.31 8.72
C VAL A 107 -0.07 -14.95 9.40
N LEU A 108 0.01 -14.94 10.73
CA LEU A 108 -0.01 -13.71 11.51
C LEU A 108 1.30 -12.91 11.32
N LEU A 109 2.43 -13.58 11.28
CA LEU A 109 3.73 -12.92 11.08
C LEU A 109 3.81 -12.18 9.76
N VAL A 110 3.37 -12.80 8.66
CA VAL A 110 3.37 -12.14 7.33
C VAL A 110 2.38 -10.99 7.30
N HIS A 111 1.17 -11.15 7.88
CA HIS A 111 0.20 -10.08 7.96
C HIS A 111 0.74 -8.85 8.72
N ILE A 112 1.35 -9.06 9.89
CA ILE A 112 1.93 -7.96 10.68
C ILE A 112 3.07 -7.30 9.90
N ALA A 113 3.99 -8.08 9.33
CA ALA A 113 5.12 -7.54 8.57
C ALA A 113 4.67 -6.73 7.34
N ASP A 114 3.61 -7.16 6.66
CA ASP A 114 3.02 -6.44 5.53
C ASP A 114 2.40 -5.11 6.00
N GLN A 115 1.68 -5.09 7.12
CA GLN A 115 1.15 -3.87 7.71
C GLN A 115 2.25 -2.90 8.15
N GLU A 116 3.32 -3.40 8.78
CA GLU A 116 4.47 -2.57 9.16
C GLU A 116 5.15 -1.97 7.92
N ALA A 117 5.37 -2.77 6.88
CA ALA A 117 5.96 -2.29 5.64
C ALA A 117 5.10 -1.19 4.99
N SER A 118 3.81 -1.43 4.85
CA SER A 118 2.88 -0.50 4.20
C SER A 118 2.71 0.83 4.96
N HIS A 119 2.76 0.81 6.30
CA HIS A 119 2.50 2.00 7.12
C HIS A 119 3.75 2.77 7.52
N PHE A 120 4.89 2.09 7.65
CA PHE A 120 6.10 2.70 8.20
C PHE A 120 7.29 2.73 7.21
N MET A 121 7.30 1.86 6.20
CA MET A 121 8.44 1.74 5.30
C MET A 121 8.16 2.26 3.89
N GLU A 122 6.90 2.23 3.45
CA GLU A 122 6.52 2.84 2.19
C GLU A 122 6.51 4.37 2.32
N ASP A 123 7.13 5.04 1.35
CA ASP A 123 7.29 6.51 1.33
C ASP A 123 5.95 7.17 0.95
N ILE A 124 5.00 7.15 1.88
CA ILE A 124 3.81 7.99 1.78
C ILE A 124 4.29 9.41 2.08
N GLN A 125 4.17 10.31 1.10
CA GLN A 125 4.56 11.71 1.24
C GLN A 125 4.05 12.28 2.58
N GLY A 126 4.98 12.62 3.48
CA GLY A 126 4.70 13.18 4.80
C GLY A 126 5.04 12.31 6.00
N ASN A 127 5.19 10.98 5.86
CA ASN A 127 5.49 10.14 7.02
C ASN A 127 6.94 10.32 7.54
N ARG A 128 7.89 10.67 6.67
CA ARG A 128 9.27 10.94 7.10
C ARG A 128 9.40 12.13 8.05
N GLU A 129 8.57 13.16 7.88
CA GLU A 129 8.59 14.34 8.75
C GLU A 129 8.09 14.02 10.16
N LEU A 130 7.07 13.16 10.31
CA LEU A 130 6.52 12.74 11.59
C LEU A 130 7.49 11.92 12.43
N PHE A 131 8.38 11.13 11.81
CA PHE A 131 9.38 10.33 12.53
C PHE A 131 10.64 11.09 12.85
N GLN A 132 10.98 12.15 12.11
CA GLN A 132 12.14 13.01 12.43
C GLN A 132 11.90 13.91 13.64
N GLU A 133 10.64 14.26 13.96
CA GLU A 133 10.29 15.04 15.15
C GLU A 133 10.27 14.21 16.44
N GLN A 134 10.39 12.90 16.38
CA GLN A 134 10.35 11.98 17.54
C GLN A 134 11.70 11.38 17.92
N GLU A 135 12.82 11.90 17.43
CA GLU A 135 14.11 11.59 18.02
C GLU A 135 14.17 12.19 19.43
N ILE A 136 13.80 11.38 20.43
CA ILE A 136 13.94 11.71 21.85
C ILE A 136 15.43 11.92 22.10
N PRO A 137 15.86 13.09 22.61
CA PRO A 137 17.27 13.34 22.92
C PRO A 137 17.77 12.25 23.84
N ALA A 138 18.94 11.68 23.54
CA ALA A 138 19.55 10.60 24.31
C ALA A 138 19.87 10.96 25.78
N ASP A 139 19.63 12.19 26.19
CA ASP A 139 19.99 12.72 27.50
C ASP A 139 18.92 12.50 28.58
N GLU A 140 17.76 11.93 28.30
CA GLU A 140 16.69 11.68 29.29
C GLU A 140 16.74 10.29 29.96
N PHE A 141 17.68 9.43 29.60
CA PHE A 141 17.95 8.23 30.40
C PHE A 141 18.84 8.55 31.60
N GLN A 142 18.30 9.22 32.61
CA GLN A 142 18.90 9.21 33.93
C GLN A 142 18.77 7.80 34.51
N GLU A 143 19.91 7.13 34.67
CA GLU A 143 20.00 5.87 35.39
C GLU A 143 19.44 6.08 36.82
N ALA A 144 18.35 5.36 37.13
CA ALA A 144 17.86 5.26 38.50
C ALA A 144 18.90 4.46 39.29
N GLU A 145 19.58 5.13 40.27
CA GLU A 145 20.49 4.45 41.20
C GLU A 145 19.71 3.36 41.97
N PRO A 146 20.32 2.19 42.16
CA PRO A 146 19.68 1.12 42.97
C PRO A 146 19.73 1.50 44.46
N VAL A 147 18.55 1.39 45.11
CA VAL A 147 18.36 1.49 46.55
C VAL A 147 18.77 0.18 47.23
#